data_76b86a8774416d8d8c1854f599fa6af7
#
_entry.id   76b86a8774416d8d8c1854f599fa6af7
#
_cell.length_a   1.000
_cell.length_b   1.000
_cell.length_c   1.000
_cell.angle_alpha   90.00
_cell.angle_beta   90.00
_cell.angle_gamma   90.00
#
_symmetry.space_group_name_H-M   'P 1'
#
loop_
_entity.id
_entity.type
_entity.pdbx_description
1 polymer ?
#
loop_
_entity_poly.entity_id
_entity_poly.type
_entity_poly.pdbx_seq_one_letter_code
_entity_poly.pdbx_strand_id
1 'polypeptide(L)'
;MAACGKTSKIRLALNWKPDPQFGGFYAAAYQKHGLDVEILPGGAGTPTVQMIGAGSAEFGIVSGDELVVARSRGEDVVALFAVFQNCPQGIMAHASRNLASIGDVLKEGTLAIQRGLPYARILEKKYGFDHVKVVPSPGGDISAFLHDENFAQQCFVMSEPLLARHAGVDVKVFPVADIGYNPYTTVLATSGAQLKSNPDGAKAMVAAVREGWRAYLDDPKPTNAHMHDLNPSMDAATFAEVAEAQKPYIETHRETTPLGSMTAERWMTLIGQLAELGDIPQAIPAQDCFRNI
;
A
#
# COMPACT_ATOMS: atom_id res chain seq x y z
N MET A 1 -10.65 -42.88 -14.97
CA MET A 1 -10.85 -41.51 -15.53
C MET A 1 -10.88 -40.58 -14.35
N ALA A 2 -9.76 -39.92 -14.05
CA ALA A 2 -9.74 -38.87 -13.02
C ALA A 2 -10.47 -37.63 -13.56
N ALA A 3 -11.54 -37.25 -12.89
CA ALA A 3 -12.23 -36.00 -13.20
C ALA A 3 -11.24 -34.85 -13.02
N CYS A 4 -10.86 -34.23 -14.12
CA CYS A 4 -10.14 -32.95 -14.12
C CYS A 4 -11.09 -31.93 -13.52
N GLY A 5 -11.08 -31.79 -12.20
CA GLY A 5 -11.80 -30.73 -11.52
C GLY A 5 -11.24 -29.41 -12.02
N LYS A 6 -12.07 -28.58 -12.67
CA LYS A 6 -11.73 -27.17 -12.94
C LYS A 6 -11.39 -26.55 -11.60
N THR A 7 -10.10 -26.29 -11.35
CA THR A 7 -9.66 -25.44 -10.26
C THR A 7 -10.38 -24.09 -10.45
N SER A 8 -11.21 -23.71 -9.49
CA SER A 8 -11.85 -22.40 -9.52
C SER A 8 -10.77 -21.33 -9.52
N LYS A 9 -10.88 -20.37 -10.45
CA LYS A 9 -9.92 -19.28 -10.60
C LYS A 9 -9.92 -18.44 -9.31
N ILE A 10 -8.76 -18.23 -8.74
CA ILE A 10 -8.56 -17.41 -7.54
C ILE A 10 -8.44 -15.96 -7.95
N ARG A 11 -9.26 -15.09 -7.40
CA ARG A 11 -9.22 -13.64 -7.70
C ARG A 11 -8.40 -12.91 -6.64
N LEU A 12 -7.41 -12.14 -7.10
CA LEU A 12 -6.62 -11.22 -6.30
C LEU A 12 -6.98 -9.78 -6.70
N ALA A 13 -7.71 -9.07 -5.84
CA ALA A 13 -8.10 -7.69 -6.09
C ALA A 13 -7.00 -6.71 -5.65
N LEU A 14 -6.59 -5.82 -6.54
CA LEU A 14 -5.69 -4.71 -6.22
C LEU A 14 -6.51 -3.49 -5.80
N ASN A 15 -5.95 -2.68 -4.90
CA ASN A 15 -6.56 -1.42 -4.46
C ASN A 15 -6.14 -0.22 -5.30
N TRP A 16 -5.27 -0.42 -6.29
CA TRP A 16 -4.79 0.63 -7.20
C TRP A 16 -4.51 0.08 -8.59
N LYS A 17 -4.14 0.98 -9.53
CA LYS A 17 -3.69 0.61 -10.88
C LYS A 17 -2.41 -0.22 -10.82
N PRO A 18 -2.14 -1.06 -11.84
CA PRO A 18 -0.86 -1.74 -11.96
C PRO A 18 0.30 -0.75 -11.99
N ASP A 19 1.19 -0.86 -11.00
CA ASP A 19 2.42 -0.10 -10.88
C ASP A 19 3.45 -0.88 -10.03
N PRO A 20 4.68 -0.39 -9.83
CA PRO A 20 5.74 -1.13 -9.13
C PRO A 20 5.39 -1.62 -7.72
N GLN A 21 4.45 -0.99 -7.01
CA GLN A 21 4.02 -1.47 -5.69
C GLN A 21 3.32 -2.85 -5.73
N PHE A 22 2.95 -3.31 -6.91
CA PHE A 22 2.35 -4.63 -7.13
C PHE A 22 3.27 -5.59 -7.89
N GLY A 23 4.52 -5.19 -8.15
CA GLY A 23 5.43 -5.93 -9.01
C GLY A 23 5.60 -7.39 -8.63
N GLY A 24 5.77 -7.71 -7.36
CA GLY A 24 5.90 -9.08 -6.90
C GLY A 24 4.63 -9.93 -7.09
N PHE A 25 3.44 -9.33 -7.09
CA PHE A 25 2.20 -10.05 -7.37
C PHE A 25 2.09 -10.40 -8.86
N TYR A 26 2.54 -9.52 -9.75
CA TYR A 26 2.59 -9.80 -11.19
C TYR A 26 3.74 -10.72 -11.59
N ALA A 27 4.86 -10.70 -10.85
CA ALA A 27 6.00 -11.60 -11.06
C ALA A 27 5.77 -13.01 -10.52
N ALA A 28 4.76 -13.22 -9.68
CA ALA A 28 4.51 -14.48 -9.00
C ALA A 28 4.13 -15.60 -9.99
N ALA A 29 4.85 -16.71 -9.90
CA ALA A 29 4.62 -17.90 -10.73
C ALA A 29 3.55 -18.81 -10.09
N TYR A 30 2.33 -18.33 -9.96
CA TYR A 30 1.23 -18.97 -9.23
C TYR A 30 1.01 -20.43 -9.65
N GLN A 31 1.11 -20.75 -10.95
CA GLN A 31 0.93 -22.10 -11.47
C GLN A 31 1.94 -23.11 -10.93
N LYS A 32 3.17 -22.68 -10.60
CA LYS A 32 4.18 -23.54 -9.95
C LYS A 32 3.74 -23.98 -8.55
N HIS A 33 2.86 -23.20 -7.93
CA HIS A 33 2.28 -23.46 -6.61
C HIS A 33 0.88 -24.09 -6.71
N GLY A 34 0.47 -24.53 -7.91
CA GLY A 34 -0.85 -25.16 -8.13
C GLY A 34 -2.02 -24.18 -8.08
N LEU A 35 -1.78 -22.88 -8.24
CA LEU A 35 -2.79 -21.83 -8.19
C LEU A 35 -3.08 -21.27 -9.60
N ASP A 36 -4.36 -21.09 -9.92
CA ASP A 36 -4.84 -20.34 -11.09
C ASP A 36 -5.35 -18.98 -10.60
N VAL A 37 -4.52 -17.94 -10.70
CA VAL A 37 -4.80 -16.60 -10.13
C VAL A 37 -5.12 -15.62 -11.24
N GLU A 38 -6.22 -14.89 -11.05
CA GLU A 38 -6.60 -13.71 -11.83
C GLU A 38 -6.38 -12.47 -10.97
N ILE A 39 -5.50 -11.58 -11.43
CA ILE A 39 -5.30 -10.28 -10.78
C ILE A 39 -6.35 -9.32 -11.35
N LEU A 40 -7.16 -8.74 -10.46
CA LEU A 40 -8.15 -7.73 -10.77
C LEU A 40 -7.55 -6.35 -10.51
N PRO A 41 -7.22 -5.57 -11.54
CA PRO A 41 -6.72 -4.21 -11.34
C PRO A 41 -7.73 -3.33 -10.61
N GLY A 42 -7.21 -2.44 -9.76
CA GLY A 42 -8.02 -1.49 -9.01
C GLY A 42 -7.85 -0.05 -9.48
N GLY A 43 -8.22 0.86 -8.61
CA GLY A 43 -8.11 2.31 -8.78
C GLY A 43 -8.51 3.02 -7.50
N ALA A 44 -8.58 4.36 -7.53
CA ALA A 44 -9.00 5.13 -6.37
C ALA A 44 -10.38 4.68 -5.85
N GLY A 45 -10.45 4.30 -4.58
CA GLY A 45 -11.69 3.88 -3.93
C GLY A 45 -12.12 2.44 -4.20
N THR A 46 -11.29 1.60 -4.83
CA THR A 46 -11.59 0.16 -4.97
C THR A 46 -11.78 -0.48 -3.59
N PRO A 47 -12.96 -1.07 -3.29
CA PRO A 47 -13.32 -1.53 -1.95
C PRO A 47 -12.83 -2.96 -1.68
N THR A 48 -11.49 -3.16 -1.66
CA THR A 48 -10.89 -4.50 -1.59
C THR A 48 -11.25 -5.27 -0.33
N VAL A 49 -11.39 -4.60 0.82
CA VAL A 49 -11.85 -5.23 2.07
C VAL A 49 -13.26 -5.81 1.89
N GLN A 50 -14.18 -5.03 1.33
CA GLN A 50 -15.56 -5.48 1.06
C GLN A 50 -15.60 -6.60 0.02
N MET A 51 -14.71 -6.56 -0.98
CA MET A 51 -14.59 -7.64 -1.98
C MET A 51 -14.16 -8.95 -1.33
N ILE A 52 -13.23 -8.92 -0.38
CA ILE A 52 -12.83 -10.09 0.42
C ILE A 52 -14.01 -10.58 1.27
N GLY A 53 -14.65 -9.67 2.02
CA GLY A 53 -15.77 -10.00 2.91
C GLY A 53 -16.97 -10.60 2.19
N ALA A 54 -17.28 -10.10 0.99
CA ALA A 54 -18.36 -10.60 0.13
C ALA A 54 -17.99 -11.88 -0.66
N GLY A 55 -16.71 -12.33 -0.61
CA GLY A 55 -16.24 -13.46 -1.41
C GLY A 55 -16.19 -13.19 -2.92
N SER A 56 -16.22 -11.91 -3.33
CA SER A 56 -16.03 -11.51 -4.73
C SER A 56 -14.55 -11.50 -5.15
N ALA A 57 -13.64 -11.54 -4.18
CA ALA A 57 -12.23 -11.88 -4.36
C ALA A 57 -11.76 -12.76 -3.18
N GLU A 58 -11.00 -13.80 -3.47
CA GLU A 58 -10.44 -14.71 -2.46
C GLU A 58 -9.30 -14.04 -1.69
N PHE A 59 -8.56 -13.15 -2.38
CA PHE A 59 -7.49 -12.34 -1.82
C PHE A 59 -7.62 -10.90 -2.30
N GLY A 60 -7.08 -9.97 -1.53
CA GLY A 60 -7.02 -8.56 -1.92
C GLY A 60 -5.85 -7.84 -1.30
N ILE A 61 -5.49 -6.72 -1.91
CA ILE A 61 -4.48 -5.82 -1.37
C ILE A 61 -5.18 -4.71 -0.60
N VAL A 62 -4.75 -4.52 0.65
CA VAL A 62 -5.29 -3.51 1.57
C VAL A 62 -4.14 -2.76 2.26
N SER A 63 -4.42 -1.68 2.96
CA SER A 63 -3.48 -1.12 3.94
C SER A 63 -3.74 -1.70 5.35
N GLY A 64 -2.71 -1.70 6.21
CA GLY A 64 -2.84 -2.25 7.55
C GLY A 64 -3.86 -1.50 8.41
N ASP A 65 -3.95 -0.19 8.25
CA ASP A 65 -4.92 0.65 8.95
C ASP A 65 -6.35 0.40 8.49
N GLU A 66 -6.61 0.28 7.19
CA GLU A 66 -7.93 -0.14 6.66
C GLU A 66 -8.34 -1.50 7.22
N LEU A 67 -7.40 -2.46 7.27
CA LEU A 67 -7.66 -3.79 7.83
C LEU A 67 -8.06 -3.72 9.31
N VAL A 68 -7.34 -2.95 10.13
CA VAL A 68 -7.66 -2.78 11.55
C VAL A 68 -9.03 -2.15 11.74
N VAL A 69 -9.35 -1.09 10.99
CA VAL A 69 -10.66 -0.42 11.04
C VAL A 69 -11.77 -1.39 10.63
N ALA A 70 -11.58 -2.15 9.56
CA ALA A 70 -12.57 -3.14 9.11
C ALA A 70 -12.81 -4.24 10.17
N ARG A 71 -11.73 -4.79 10.72
CA ARG A 71 -11.84 -5.79 11.79
C ARG A 71 -12.53 -5.26 13.04
N SER A 72 -12.27 -4.02 13.43
CA SER A 72 -12.93 -3.40 14.59
C SER A 72 -14.46 -3.27 14.41
N ARG A 73 -14.92 -3.30 13.15
CA ARG A 73 -16.35 -3.27 12.78
C ARG A 73 -16.94 -4.66 12.53
N GLY A 74 -16.14 -5.72 12.77
CA GLY A 74 -16.59 -7.11 12.65
C GLY A 74 -16.33 -7.75 11.27
N GLU A 75 -15.66 -7.06 10.34
CA GLU A 75 -15.30 -7.64 9.06
C GLU A 75 -14.26 -8.76 9.23
N ASP A 76 -14.48 -9.88 8.54
CA ASP A 76 -13.57 -11.03 8.59
C ASP A 76 -12.44 -10.88 7.56
N VAL A 77 -11.41 -10.10 7.89
CA VAL A 77 -10.24 -9.88 7.05
C VAL A 77 -8.94 -10.09 7.83
N VAL A 78 -7.97 -10.80 7.27
CA VAL A 78 -6.70 -11.17 7.91
C VAL A 78 -5.54 -10.94 6.96
N ALA A 79 -4.49 -10.24 7.42
CA ALA A 79 -3.25 -10.02 6.69
C ALA A 79 -2.38 -11.28 6.66
N LEU A 80 -1.79 -11.59 5.50
CA LEU A 80 -0.93 -12.76 5.31
C LEU A 80 0.50 -12.38 4.89
N PHE A 81 0.68 -11.21 4.26
CA PHE A 81 1.98 -10.77 3.74
C PHE A 81 1.98 -9.24 3.63
N ALA A 82 2.97 -8.56 4.18
CA ALA A 82 3.11 -7.12 4.08
C ALA A 82 4.29 -6.74 3.18
N VAL A 83 4.02 -6.07 2.06
CA VAL A 83 5.06 -5.65 1.13
C VAL A 83 5.94 -4.58 1.76
N PHE A 84 5.37 -3.42 2.06
CA PHE A 84 6.16 -2.32 2.61
C PHE A 84 6.38 -2.46 4.11
N GLN A 85 7.65 -2.62 4.47
CA GLN A 85 8.11 -2.63 5.85
C GLN A 85 8.28 -1.21 6.42
N ASN A 86 8.45 -0.19 5.58
CA ASN A 86 8.28 1.21 5.93
C ASN A 86 7.11 1.79 5.11
N CYS A 87 6.24 2.55 5.77
CA CYS A 87 5.10 3.17 5.11
C CYS A 87 5.58 4.16 4.05
N PRO A 88 5.20 3.98 2.78
CA PRO A 88 5.64 4.85 1.69
C PRO A 88 4.80 6.12 1.55
N GLN A 89 3.81 6.33 2.39
CA GLN A 89 2.97 7.53 2.36
C GLN A 89 3.74 8.74 2.89
N GLY A 90 3.54 9.87 2.25
CA GLY A 90 4.17 11.12 2.63
C GLY A 90 3.43 12.34 2.09
N ILE A 91 3.96 13.51 2.41
CA ILE A 91 3.57 14.77 1.80
C ILE A 91 4.77 15.30 1.03
N MET A 92 4.59 15.67 -0.24
CA MET A 92 5.60 16.37 -1.02
C MET A 92 5.28 17.87 -1.09
N ALA A 93 6.33 18.68 -1.10
CA ALA A 93 6.27 20.14 -1.26
C ALA A 93 7.44 20.60 -2.14
N HIS A 94 7.33 21.77 -2.74
CA HIS A 94 8.43 22.36 -3.50
C HIS A 94 9.66 22.57 -2.60
N ALA A 95 10.84 22.17 -3.08
CA ALA A 95 12.09 22.32 -2.34
C ALA A 95 12.44 23.80 -2.09
N SER A 96 12.03 24.71 -3.00
CA SER A 96 12.20 26.17 -2.90
C SER A 96 11.57 26.77 -1.62
N ARG A 97 10.56 26.13 -1.05
CA ARG A 97 9.91 26.57 0.20
C ARG A 97 10.80 26.39 1.45
N ASN A 98 11.90 25.69 1.35
CA ASN A 98 12.86 25.47 2.45
C ASN A 98 12.23 24.95 3.77
N LEU A 99 11.16 24.19 3.70
CA LEU A 99 10.44 23.65 4.85
C LEU A 99 11.30 22.62 5.59
N ALA A 100 11.29 22.62 6.92
CA ALA A 100 12.10 21.70 7.73
C ALA A 100 11.35 20.41 8.07
N SER A 101 10.04 20.46 8.26
CA SER A 101 9.21 19.36 8.74
C SER A 101 7.85 19.31 8.05
N ILE A 102 7.14 18.18 8.20
CA ILE A 102 5.76 18.05 7.74
C ILE A 102 4.84 19.07 8.44
N GLY A 103 5.12 19.44 9.69
CA GLY A 103 4.39 20.49 10.41
C GLY A 103 4.55 21.86 9.76
N ASP A 104 5.69 22.16 9.11
CA ASP A 104 5.88 23.42 8.40
C ASP A 104 5.06 23.48 7.11
N VAL A 105 4.87 22.32 6.42
CA VAL A 105 3.98 22.23 5.25
C VAL A 105 2.55 22.67 5.58
N LEU A 106 2.13 22.41 6.83
CA LEU A 106 0.75 22.61 7.29
C LEU A 106 0.48 24.02 7.85
N LYS A 107 1.47 24.94 7.76
CA LYS A 107 1.33 26.31 8.25
C LYS A 107 0.76 27.28 7.23
N GLU A 108 0.86 26.97 5.92
CA GLU A 108 0.39 27.86 4.85
C GLU A 108 0.27 27.11 3.51
N GLY A 109 -0.41 27.73 2.56
CA GLY A 109 -0.56 27.23 1.18
C GLY A 109 -1.74 26.29 1.00
N THR A 110 -1.64 25.41 0.00
CA THR A 110 -2.67 24.42 -0.34
C THR A 110 -2.13 23.00 -0.08
N LEU A 111 -2.92 22.19 0.59
CA LEU A 111 -2.64 20.76 0.80
C LEU A 111 -3.69 19.91 0.09
N ALA A 112 -3.26 19.14 -0.91
CA ALA A 112 -4.09 18.13 -1.54
C ALA A 112 -3.91 16.79 -0.80
N ILE A 113 -4.97 16.35 -0.10
CA ILE A 113 -4.92 15.14 0.73
C ILE A 113 -6.29 14.47 0.80
N GLN A 114 -6.31 13.15 0.87
CA GLN A 114 -7.52 12.38 1.12
C GLN A 114 -7.80 12.36 2.64
N ARG A 115 -8.62 13.30 3.11
CA ARG A 115 -8.91 13.50 4.55
C ARG A 115 -9.45 12.28 5.28
N GLY A 116 -10.09 11.35 4.59
CA GLY A 116 -10.62 10.12 5.17
C GLY A 116 -9.57 9.09 5.57
N LEU A 117 -8.33 9.24 5.12
CA LEU A 117 -7.25 8.31 5.47
C LEU A 117 -6.74 8.55 6.90
N PRO A 118 -6.43 7.49 7.66
CA PRO A 118 -5.98 7.62 9.04
C PRO A 118 -4.76 8.52 9.22
N TYR A 119 -3.76 8.45 8.32
CA TYR A 119 -2.59 9.34 8.44
C TYR A 119 -2.93 10.82 8.26
N ALA A 120 -3.91 11.16 7.41
CA ALA A 120 -4.37 12.54 7.25
C ALA A 120 -5.00 13.06 8.54
N ARG A 121 -5.77 12.21 9.23
CA ARG A 121 -6.38 12.53 10.53
C ARG A 121 -5.33 12.65 11.64
N ILE A 122 -4.26 11.85 11.61
CA ILE A 122 -3.11 12.01 12.51
C ILE A 122 -2.44 13.36 12.29
N LEU A 123 -2.20 13.75 11.03
CA LEU A 123 -1.65 15.05 10.71
C LEU A 123 -2.54 16.19 11.19
N GLU A 124 -3.86 16.10 10.94
CA GLU A 124 -4.83 17.10 11.39
C GLU A 124 -4.88 17.18 12.92
N LYS A 125 -4.88 16.05 13.64
CA LYS A 125 -4.85 16.02 15.10
C LYS A 125 -3.55 16.60 15.68
N LYS A 126 -2.40 16.31 15.06
CA LYS A 126 -1.08 16.69 15.59
C LYS A 126 -0.69 18.13 15.28
N TYR A 127 -1.07 18.65 14.11
CA TYR A 127 -0.60 19.94 13.60
C TYR A 127 -1.74 20.92 13.29
N GLY A 128 -2.99 20.46 13.19
CA GLY A 128 -4.11 21.25 12.68
C GLY A 128 -4.07 21.43 11.16
N PHE A 129 -5.22 21.81 10.58
CA PHE A 129 -5.33 22.19 9.16
C PHE A 129 -5.91 23.61 9.00
N ASP A 130 -5.92 24.39 10.08
CA ASP A 130 -6.57 25.72 10.10
C ASP A 130 -5.81 26.76 9.27
N HIS A 131 -4.51 26.54 9.04
CA HIS A 131 -3.62 27.47 8.33
C HIS A 131 -3.34 27.07 6.89
N VAL A 132 -3.88 25.93 6.42
CA VAL A 132 -3.67 25.40 5.08
C VAL A 132 -5.00 25.18 4.39
N LYS A 133 -5.10 25.53 3.10
CA LYS A 133 -6.28 25.24 2.29
C LYS A 133 -6.27 23.77 1.89
N VAL A 134 -7.13 22.97 2.51
CA VAL A 134 -7.24 21.52 2.18
C VAL A 134 -8.13 21.32 0.97
N VAL A 135 -7.62 20.58 -0.03
CA VAL A 135 -8.34 20.17 -1.23
C VAL A 135 -8.28 18.64 -1.40
N PRO A 136 -9.22 18.05 -2.15
CA PRO A 136 -9.17 16.62 -2.43
C PRO A 136 -7.87 16.20 -3.13
N SER A 137 -7.38 15.01 -2.80
CA SER A 137 -6.22 14.43 -3.50
C SER A 137 -6.54 14.19 -4.97
N PRO A 138 -5.64 14.55 -5.90
CA PRO A 138 -5.82 14.35 -7.34
C PRO A 138 -5.54 12.91 -7.80
N GLY A 139 -5.33 11.95 -6.87
CA GLY A 139 -5.15 10.54 -7.23
C GLY A 139 -3.89 10.24 -8.04
N GLY A 140 -2.76 10.90 -7.72
CA GLY A 140 -1.47 10.71 -8.39
C GLY A 140 -1.19 11.71 -9.52
N ASP A 141 -2.17 12.54 -9.93
CA ASP A 141 -1.92 13.68 -10.84
C ASP A 141 -1.13 14.76 -10.09
N ILE A 142 -0.08 15.27 -10.72
CA ILE A 142 0.80 16.32 -10.16
C ILE A 142 0.64 17.68 -10.86
N SER A 143 -0.32 17.81 -11.77
CA SER A 143 -0.46 19.02 -12.59
C SER A 143 -0.63 20.31 -11.74
N ALA A 144 -1.48 20.26 -10.71
CA ALA A 144 -1.66 21.39 -9.80
C ALA A 144 -0.39 21.70 -9.01
N PHE A 145 0.33 20.67 -8.56
CA PHE A 145 1.61 20.81 -7.88
C PHE A 145 2.66 21.51 -8.75
N LEU A 146 2.77 21.14 -10.03
CA LEU A 146 3.74 21.74 -10.94
C LEU A 146 3.52 23.24 -11.20
N HIS A 147 2.27 23.73 -11.06
CA HIS A 147 1.89 25.10 -11.40
C HIS A 147 1.85 26.07 -10.20
N ASP A 148 1.86 25.57 -8.97
CA ASP A 148 1.75 26.37 -7.75
C ASP A 148 2.81 25.97 -6.72
N GLU A 149 3.81 26.82 -6.51
CA GLU A 149 4.89 26.57 -5.53
C GLU A 149 4.39 26.42 -4.09
N ASN A 150 3.23 26.99 -3.77
CA ASN A 150 2.61 26.87 -2.45
C ASN A 150 1.71 25.64 -2.31
N PHE A 151 1.65 24.80 -3.37
CA PHE A 151 0.91 23.56 -3.34
C PHE A 151 1.75 22.45 -2.72
N ALA A 152 1.16 21.68 -1.81
CA ALA A 152 1.68 20.43 -1.29
C ALA A 152 0.67 19.34 -1.54
N GLN A 153 1.10 18.10 -1.72
CA GLN A 153 0.17 16.98 -1.89
C GLN A 153 0.66 15.70 -1.25
N GLN A 154 -0.30 14.84 -0.92
CA GLN A 154 0.00 13.47 -0.57
C GLN A 154 0.70 12.76 -1.71
N CYS A 155 1.60 11.84 -1.37
CA CYS A 155 2.34 11.05 -2.35
C CYS A 155 2.73 9.69 -1.78
N PHE A 156 3.05 8.75 -2.65
CA PHE A 156 4.02 7.70 -2.33
C PHE A 156 5.41 8.27 -2.57
N VAL A 157 6.24 8.23 -1.55
CA VAL A 157 7.55 8.92 -1.51
C VAL A 157 8.50 8.54 -2.66
N MET A 158 8.25 7.41 -3.33
CA MET A 158 9.01 6.92 -4.47
C MET A 158 8.29 7.10 -5.83
N SER A 159 7.09 7.68 -5.89
CA SER A 159 6.29 7.79 -7.14
C SER A 159 6.12 9.25 -7.57
N GLU A 160 5.14 9.98 -7.04
CA GLU A 160 4.85 11.36 -7.45
C GLU A 160 6.05 12.32 -7.36
N PRO A 161 6.96 12.18 -6.35
CA PRO A 161 8.17 13.00 -6.32
C PRO A 161 9.12 12.77 -7.51
N LEU A 162 9.18 11.55 -8.05
CA LEU A 162 9.95 11.28 -9.27
C LEU A 162 9.32 11.95 -10.49
N LEU A 163 7.99 11.85 -10.64
CA LEU A 163 7.27 12.54 -11.71
C LEU A 163 7.50 14.05 -11.68
N ALA A 164 7.49 14.67 -10.49
CA ALA A 164 7.74 16.11 -10.36
C ALA A 164 9.19 16.48 -10.76
N ARG A 165 10.18 15.67 -10.38
CA ARG A 165 11.58 15.88 -10.79
C ARG A 165 11.76 15.71 -12.29
N HIS A 166 11.12 14.73 -12.94
CA HIS A 166 11.13 14.59 -14.40
C HIS A 166 10.51 15.80 -15.10
N ALA A 167 9.52 16.44 -14.48
CA ALA A 167 8.95 17.69 -14.98
C ALA A 167 9.80 18.94 -14.64
N GLY A 168 11.00 18.78 -14.05
CA GLY A 168 11.93 19.84 -13.74
C GLY A 168 11.65 20.59 -12.43
N VAL A 169 10.84 20.02 -11.55
CA VAL A 169 10.50 20.61 -10.23
C VAL A 169 11.20 19.85 -9.12
N ASP A 170 12.06 20.54 -8.37
CA ASP A 170 12.70 19.97 -7.18
C ASP A 170 11.71 19.88 -6.03
N VAL A 171 11.67 18.71 -5.40
CA VAL A 171 10.73 18.40 -4.33
C VAL A 171 11.43 17.95 -3.06
N LYS A 172 10.88 18.38 -1.92
CA LYS A 172 11.14 17.82 -0.61
C LYS A 172 9.99 16.94 -0.18
N VAL A 173 10.32 15.77 0.34
CA VAL A 173 9.33 14.75 0.76
C VAL A 173 9.40 14.59 2.25
N PHE A 174 8.24 14.49 2.89
CA PHE A 174 8.05 14.31 4.32
C PHE A 174 7.28 13.02 4.55
N PRO A 175 7.98 11.88 4.84
CA PRO A 175 7.32 10.62 5.11
C PRO A 175 6.47 10.68 6.38
N VAL A 176 5.28 10.07 6.36
CA VAL A 176 4.45 9.97 7.58
C VAL A 176 5.05 9.02 8.62
N ALA A 177 5.93 8.12 8.20
CA ALA A 177 6.70 7.27 9.10
C ALA A 177 7.58 8.07 10.07
N ASP A 178 8.11 9.22 9.64
CA ASP A 178 8.99 10.08 10.45
C ASP A 178 8.26 10.75 11.62
N ILE A 179 6.94 10.86 11.56
CA ILE A 179 6.12 11.35 12.67
C ILE A 179 5.60 10.24 13.58
N GLY A 180 6.05 8.99 13.37
CA GLY A 180 5.71 7.81 14.17
C GLY A 180 4.50 7.03 13.65
N TYR A 181 3.89 7.40 12.52
CA TYR A 181 2.80 6.65 11.90
C TYR A 181 3.33 5.76 10.78
N ASN A 182 3.58 4.49 11.09
CA ASN A 182 4.23 3.56 10.17
C ASN A 182 3.45 2.24 10.00
N PRO A 183 2.22 2.26 9.45
CA PRO A 183 1.46 1.05 9.18
C PRO A 183 2.14 0.17 8.12
N TYR A 184 1.84 -1.12 8.12
CA TYR A 184 2.10 -1.96 6.95
C TYR A 184 1.26 -1.48 5.78
N THR A 185 1.84 -1.44 4.58
CA THR A 185 1.16 -0.97 3.37
C THR A 185 1.33 -1.99 2.25
N THR A 186 0.38 -2.04 1.32
CA THR A 186 0.32 -3.07 0.26
C THR A 186 0.36 -4.47 0.88
N VAL A 187 -0.68 -4.76 1.65
CA VAL A 187 -0.81 -5.98 2.45
C VAL A 187 -1.71 -6.97 1.72
N LEU A 188 -1.20 -8.17 1.44
CA LEU A 188 -2.02 -9.29 0.97
C LEU A 188 -2.92 -9.76 2.12
N ALA A 189 -4.22 -9.73 1.90
CA ALA A 189 -5.22 -10.16 2.86
C ALA A 189 -6.20 -11.17 2.26
N THR A 190 -6.84 -11.93 3.13
CA THR A 190 -7.94 -12.84 2.81
C THR A 190 -8.96 -12.82 3.96
N SER A 191 -10.08 -13.55 3.82
CA SER A 191 -10.99 -13.73 4.97
C SER A 191 -10.50 -14.85 5.90
N GLY A 192 -10.80 -14.75 7.20
CA GLY A 192 -10.55 -15.83 8.15
C GLY A 192 -11.31 -17.10 7.80
N ALA A 193 -12.51 -16.98 7.21
CA ALA A 193 -13.26 -18.10 6.68
C ALA A 193 -12.50 -18.82 5.55
N GLN A 194 -11.94 -18.07 4.58
CA GLN A 194 -11.12 -18.62 3.50
C GLN A 194 -9.84 -19.28 4.05
N LEU A 195 -9.16 -18.63 4.98
CA LEU A 195 -7.96 -19.17 5.62
C LEU A 195 -8.24 -20.48 6.36
N LYS A 196 -9.39 -20.59 7.00
CA LYS A 196 -9.83 -21.81 7.70
C LYS A 196 -10.25 -22.93 6.76
N SER A 197 -10.94 -22.62 5.67
CA SER A 197 -11.44 -23.62 4.71
C SER A 197 -10.37 -24.12 3.76
N ASN A 198 -9.38 -23.30 3.42
CA ASN A 198 -8.29 -23.62 2.49
C ASN A 198 -6.92 -23.11 2.98
N PRO A 199 -6.40 -23.63 4.12
CA PRO A 199 -5.14 -23.16 4.68
C PRO A 199 -3.94 -23.45 3.77
N ASP A 200 -3.96 -24.55 3.03
CA ASP A 200 -2.87 -24.92 2.12
C ASP A 200 -2.85 -24.01 0.88
N GLY A 201 -4.01 -23.63 0.36
CA GLY A 201 -4.11 -22.62 -0.71
C GLY A 201 -3.60 -21.24 -0.25
N ALA A 202 -3.87 -20.86 1.00
CA ALA A 202 -3.34 -19.60 1.56
C ALA A 202 -1.81 -19.65 1.70
N LYS A 203 -1.24 -20.77 2.17
CA LYS A 203 0.23 -20.98 2.22
C LYS A 203 0.86 -20.95 0.83
N ALA A 204 0.25 -21.64 -0.15
CA ALA A 204 0.70 -21.62 -1.53
C ALA A 204 0.68 -20.21 -2.12
N MET A 205 -0.36 -19.42 -1.84
CA MET A 205 -0.46 -18.02 -2.26
C MET A 205 0.68 -17.18 -1.66
N VAL A 206 0.91 -17.26 -0.36
CA VAL A 206 2.00 -16.52 0.30
C VAL A 206 3.37 -16.94 -0.22
N ALA A 207 3.59 -18.23 -0.46
CA ALA A 207 4.84 -18.74 -1.04
C ALA A 207 5.06 -18.18 -2.46
N ALA A 208 4.04 -18.25 -3.33
CA ALA A 208 4.11 -17.70 -4.68
C ALA A 208 4.38 -16.20 -4.70
N VAL A 209 3.70 -15.44 -3.83
CA VAL A 209 3.89 -13.99 -3.70
C VAL A 209 5.29 -13.66 -3.18
N ARG A 210 5.81 -14.41 -2.20
CA ARG A 210 7.17 -14.23 -1.67
C ARG A 210 8.23 -14.47 -2.74
N GLU A 211 8.08 -15.54 -3.54
CA GLU A 211 8.98 -15.81 -4.67
C GLU A 211 8.86 -14.72 -5.74
N GLY A 212 7.64 -14.28 -6.06
CA GLY A 212 7.38 -13.22 -7.01
C GLY A 212 8.01 -11.89 -6.59
N TRP A 213 7.90 -11.51 -5.31
CA TRP A 213 8.57 -10.32 -4.81
C TRP A 213 10.10 -10.46 -4.84
N ARG A 214 10.64 -11.64 -4.53
CA ARG A 214 12.08 -11.88 -4.67
C ARG A 214 12.53 -11.70 -6.11
N ALA A 215 11.86 -12.33 -7.06
CA ALA A 215 12.17 -12.22 -8.48
C ALA A 215 12.05 -10.76 -8.98
N TYR A 216 11.02 -10.03 -8.55
CA TYR A 216 10.81 -8.64 -8.94
C TYR A 216 11.89 -7.70 -8.38
N LEU A 217 12.29 -7.89 -7.12
CA LEU A 217 13.35 -7.09 -6.49
C LEU A 217 14.72 -7.35 -7.12
N ASP A 218 14.96 -8.56 -7.62
CA ASP A 218 16.21 -8.94 -8.30
C ASP A 218 16.24 -8.46 -9.77
N ASP A 219 15.14 -8.63 -10.53
CA ASP A 219 14.98 -8.11 -11.91
C ASP A 219 13.54 -7.65 -12.18
N PRO A 220 13.25 -6.35 -12.04
CA PRO A 220 11.91 -5.82 -12.26
C PRO A 220 11.53 -5.69 -13.76
N LYS A 221 12.48 -5.74 -14.69
CA LYS A 221 12.27 -5.36 -16.10
C LYS A 221 11.14 -6.11 -16.81
N PRO A 222 11.07 -7.48 -16.76
CA PRO A 222 10.02 -8.22 -17.46
C PRO A 222 8.63 -7.87 -16.92
N THR A 223 8.52 -7.74 -15.59
CA THR A 223 7.26 -7.45 -14.92
C THR A 223 6.83 -6.00 -15.14
N ASN A 224 7.77 -5.05 -15.13
CA ASN A 224 7.49 -3.66 -15.45
C ASN A 224 6.95 -3.49 -16.87
N ALA A 225 7.52 -4.20 -17.85
CA ALA A 225 7.02 -4.18 -19.23
C ALA A 225 5.55 -4.64 -19.29
N HIS A 226 5.22 -5.75 -18.63
CA HIS A 226 3.84 -6.25 -18.55
C HIS A 226 2.89 -5.26 -17.84
N MET A 227 3.30 -4.69 -16.70
CA MET A 227 2.47 -3.72 -15.97
C MET A 227 2.30 -2.41 -16.74
N HIS A 228 3.31 -1.99 -17.52
CA HIS A 228 3.21 -0.83 -18.40
C HIS A 228 2.15 -1.02 -19.50
N ASP A 229 2.05 -2.23 -20.09
CA ASP A 229 0.97 -2.55 -21.04
C ASP A 229 -0.42 -2.42 -20.40
N LEU A 230 -0.55 -2.73 -19.10
CA LEU A 230 -1.79 -2.62 -18.34
C LEU A 230 -2.07 -1.19 -17.83
N ASN A 231 -1.02 -0.38 -17.65
CA ASN A 231 -1.12 1.00 -17.16
C ASN A 231 -0.20 1.93 -17.97
N PRO A 232 -0.56 2.28 -19.21
CA PRO A 232 0.27 3.14 -20.06
C PRO A 232 0.32 4.61 -19.61
N SER A 233 -0.38 4.98 -18.53
CA SER A 233 -0.30 6.33 -17.96
C SER A 233 1.01 6.61 -17.20
N MET A 234 1.77 5.58 -16.86
CA MET A 234 3.12 5.68 -16.30
C MET A 234 4.10 5.19 -17.35
N ASP A 235 5.10 6.01 -17.73
CA ASP A 235 6.10 5.64 -18.74
C ASP A 235 7.11 4.59 -18.22
N ALA A 236 7.81 3.91 -19.14
CA ALA A 236 8.71 2.82 -18.79
C ALA A 236 9.92 3.25 -17.93
N ALA A 237 10.40 4.48 -18.08
CA ALA A 237 11.50 5.01 -17.28
C ALA A 237 11.04 5.21 -15.82
N THR A 238 9.87 5.79 -15.63
CA THR A 238 9.24 5.96 -14.32
C THR A 238 8.99 4.59 -13.65
N PHE A 239 8.50 3.58 -14.39
CA PHE A 239 8.38 2.21 -13.86
C PHE A 239 9.72 1.69 -13.33
N ALA A 240 10.80 1.87 -14.08
CA ALA A 240 12.13 1.39 -13.67
C ALA A 240 12.65 2.12 -12.43
N GLU A 241 12.52 3.43 -12.37
CA GLU A 241 13.00 4.24 -11.25
C GLU A 241 12.20 3.98 -9.97
N VAL A 242 10.87 3.89 -10.05
CA VAL A 242 10.01 3.54 -8.90
C VAL A 242 10.34 2.15 -8.39
N ALA A 243 10.57 1.17 -9.29
CA ALA A 243 10.95 -0.19 -8.90
C ALA A 243 12.26 -0.23 -8.08
N GLU A 244 13.24 0.60 -8.44
CA GLU A 244 14.48 0.73 -7.67
C GLU A 244 14.27 1.50 -6.36
N ALA A 245 13.56 2.62 -6.41
CA ALA A 245 13.35 3.50 -5.27
C ALA A 245 12.55 2.85 -4.13
N GLN A 246 11.68 1.86 -4.42
CA GLN A 246 10.88 1.18 -3.40
C GLN A 246 11.65 0.09 -2.62
N LYS A 247 12.78 -0.43 -3.14
CA LYS A 247 13.51 -1.54 -2.53
C LYS A 247 13.82 -1.33 -1.04
N PRO A 248 14.34 -0.19 -0.57
CA PRO A 248 14.65 0.03 0.84
C PRO A 248 13.40 0.11 1.74
N TYR A 249 12.22 0.34 1.18
CA TYR A 249 10.95 0.33 1.93
C TYR A 249 10.37 -1.07 2.07
N ILE A 250 10.76 -2.01 1.20
CA ILE A 250 10.30 -3.41 1.18
C ILE A 250 11.25 -4.30 1.98
N GLU A 251 12.57 -4.18 1.77
CA GLU A 251 13.58 -4.99 2.44
C GLU A 251 14.45 -4.14 3.37
N THR A 252 13.99 -3.93 4.58
CA THR A 252 14.76 -3.18 5.60
C THR A 252 15.86 -4.03 6.27
N HIS A 253 15.68 -5.36 6.31
CA HIS A 253 16.58 -6.31 6.97
C HIS A 253 16.60 -7.66 6.24
N ARG A 254 17.12 -7.68 5.00
CA ARG A 254 17.09 -8.84 4.10
C ARG A 254 17.60 -10.14 4.73
N GLU A 255 18.64 -10.07 5.57
CA GLU A 255 19.29 -11.26 6.11
C GLU A 255 18.59 -11.85 7.34
N THR A 256 17.80 -11.05 8.04
CA THR A 256 17.25 -11.43 9.36
C THR A 256 15.73 -11.52 9.37
N THR A 257 15.05 -10.87 8.43
CA THR A 257 13.59 -10.79 8.41
C THR A 257 13.06 -11.40 7.10
N PRO A 258 12.25 -12.45 7.15
CA PRO A 258 11.63 -13.01 5.95
C PRO A 258 10.77 -11.97 5.24
N LEU A 259 10.91 -11.88 3.92
CA LEU A 259 10.14 -10.96 3.09
C LEU A 259 8.64 -11.12 3.33
N GLY A 260 7.97 -10.03 3.61
CA GLY A 260 6.53 -9.99 3.83
C GLY A 260 6.07 -10.33 5.25
N SER A 261 7.00 -10.62 6.18
CA SER A 261 6.65 -10.93 7.57
C SER A 261 6.14 -9.72 8.34
N MET A 262 5.35 -9.98 9.37
CA MET A 262 4.72 -8.96 10.22
C MET A 262 4.96 -9.27 11.68
N THR A 263 4.97 -8.25 12.56
CA THR A 263 5.16 -8.40 14.01
C THR A 263 3.94 -7.93 14.78
N ALA A 264 3.63 -8.60 15.88
CA ALA A 264 2.53 -8.21 16.76
C ALA A 264 2.74 -6.81 17.37
N GLU A 265 3.98 -6.44 17.69
CA GLU A 265 4.32 -5.14 18.25
C GLU A 265 3.89 -4.00 17.31
N ARG A 266 4.19 -4.10 16.02
CA ARG A 266 3.82 -3.08 15.04
C ARG A 266 2.30 -2.99 14.84
N TRP A 267 1.60 -4.12 14.85
CA TRP A 267 0.14 -4.13 14.83
C TRP A 267 -0.46 -3.51 16.10
N MET A 268 0.08 -3.81 17.29
CA MET A 268 -0.36 -3.17 18.54
C MET A 268 -0.17 -1.66 18.54
N THR A 269 0.98 -1.18 18.03
CA THR A 269 1.24 0.26 17.87
C THR A 269 0.20 0.92 16.98
N LEU A 270 -0.09 0.34 15.81
CA LEU A 270 -1.10 0.85 14.89
C LEU A 270 -2.51 0.86 15.50
N ILE A 271 -2.90 -0.24 16.16
CA ILE A 271 -4.19 -0.36 16.84
C ILE A 271 -4.34 0.73 17.92
N GLY A 272 -3.30 0.96 18.72
CA GLY A 272 -3.28 2.04 19.71
C GLY A 272 -3.50 3.41 19.08
N GLN A 273 -2.78 3.72 18.01
CA GLN A 273 -2.89 4.98 17.29
C GLN A 273 -4.30 5.20 16.71
N LEU A 274 -4.91 4.15 16.13
CA LEU A 274 -6.27 4.24 15.59
C LEU A 274 -7.34 4.38 16.68
N ALA A 275 -7.14 3.75 17.84
CA ALA A 275 -8.00 3.93 18.99
C ALA A 275 -7.92 5.37 19.55
N GLU A 276 -6.70 5.92 19.65
CA GLU A 276 -6.49 7.31 20.08
C GLU A 276 -7.10 8.34 19.13
N LEU A 277 -7.16 8.02 17.82
CA LEU A 277 -7.85 8.82 16.80
C LEU A 277 -9.37 8.72 16.89
N GLY A 278 -9.89 7.68 17.56
CA GLY A 278 -11.31 7.35 17.53
C GLY A 278 -11.77 6.69 16.21
N ASP A 279 -10.83 6.14 15.42
CA ASP A 279 -11.14 5.41 14.19
C ASP A 279 -11.71 4.02 14.46
N ILE A 280 -11.35 3.48 15.61
CA ILE A 280 -11.88 2.22 16.13
C ILE A 280 -12.48 2.46 17.53
N PRO A 281 -13.61 1.83 17.88
CA PRO A 281 -14.29 2.08 19.14
C PRO A 281 -13.51 1.57 20.36
N GLN A 282 -12.69 0.56 20.16
CA GLN A 282 -11.79 -0.04 21.15
C GLN A 282 -10.65 -0.78 20.50
N ALA A 283 -9.55 -0.95 21.22
CA ALA A 283 -8.43 -1.77 20.75
C ALA A 283 -8.87 -3.23 20.55
N ILE A 284 -8.41 -3.82 19.46
CA ILE A 284 -8.62 -5.23 19.12
C ILE A 284 -7.30 -6.01 19.31
N PRO A 285 -7.35 -7.33 19.53
CA PRO A 285 -6.13 -8.13 19.64
C PRO A 285 -5.32 -8.12 18.34
N ALA A 286 -4.02 -7.83 18.41
CA ALA A 286 -3.15 -7.81 17.24
C ALA A 286 -3.13 -9.15 16.48
N GLN A 287 -3.20 -10.26 17.23
CA GLN A 287 -3.26 -11.60 16.65
C GLN A 287 -4.52 -11.85 15.78
N ASP A 288 -5.54 -11.02 15.85
CA ASP A 288 -6.71 -11.14 14.99
C ASP A 288 -6.47 -10.47 13.64
N CYS A 289 -5.48 -9.58 13.53
CA CYS A 289 -5.20 -8.81 12.33
C CYS A 289 -4.33 -9.56 11.32
N PHE A 290 -3.45 -10.46 11.76
CA PHE A 290 -2.47 -11.07 10.84
C PHE A 290 -2.12 -12.53 11.17
N ARG A 291 -1.57 -13.23 10.17
CA ARG A 291 -0.90 -14.53 10.28
C ARG A 291 0.35 -14.55 9.42
N ASN A 292 1.49 -14.94 10.00
CA ASN A 292 2.68 -15.34 9.24
C ASN A 292 2.57 -16.83 8.93
N ILE A 293 2.46 -17.21 7.65
CA ILE A 293 2.24 -18.59 7.18
C ILE A 293 3.24 -18.97 6.09
#